data_fe07198fd29f6598c722194e64f12b98
#
_entry.id   fe07198fd29f6598c722194e64f12b98
#
_cell.length_a   1.000
_cell.length_b   1.000
_cell.length_c   1.000
_cell.angle_alpha   90.00
_cell.angle_beta   90.00
_cell.angle_gamma   90.00
#
_symmetry.space_group_name_H-M   'P 1'
#
loop_
_entity.id
_entity.type
_entity.pdbx_description
1 polymer ?
#
loop_
_entity_poly.entity_id
_entity_poly.type
_entity_poly.pdbx_seq_one_letter_code
_entity_poly.pdbx_strand_id
1 'polypeptide(L)'
;MDAITAIPEPLLAFGDDAPEVRAALDRVNAVHARYRALAVRGGPLPNSVEAMRVELTYHSNAIEGSTLTLRDTQLILEGRTPPGGKPLREVYEARNHDRALRMIEDWASNRPAGSPLTEQDLLAVHAVVLADIDANSAGRFRGERVLIKGTRFIPPGSHRFGALIPAMLALAARDGVHPVLQAAELHYNLVAIHPFADGNGRTARLLMNHHLLRHGYPHAIIEIERRAEYLASLERANAGAAAPFAQFVILSAARSMERLFEAEGGAAE
;
A
#
# COMPACT_ATOMS: atom_id res chain seq x y z
N MET A 1 23.67 -10.01 -24.23
CA MET A 1 23.65 -8.70 -23.56
C MET A 1 22.25 -8.15 -23.79
N ASP A 2 21.30 -8.55 -22.92
CA ASP A 2 19.92 -8.13 -23.07
C ASP A 2 19.80 -6.67 -22.66
N ALA A 3 19.12 -5.89 -23.49
CA ALA A 3 18.96 -4.46 -23.30
C ALA A 3 18.37 -4.16 -21.91
N ILE A 4 19.04 -3.33 -21.13
CA ILE A 4 18.51 -2.73 -19.91
C ILE A 4 17.28 -1.96 -20.36
N THR A 5 16.10 -2.45 -20.00
CA THR A 5 14.84 -1.79 -20.33
C THR A 5 14.83 -0.43 -19.63
N ALA A 6 14.97 0.63 -20.40
CA ALA A 6 14.83 1.97 -19.88
C ALA A 6 13.42 2.13 -19.30
N ILE A 7 13.31 2.86 -18.18
CA ILE A 7 12.03 3.17 -17.55
C ILE A 7 11.13 3.79 -18.61
N PRO A 8 9.91 3.24 -18.84
CA PRO A 8 8.95 3.89 -19.71
C PRO A 8 8.70 5.31 -19.18
N GLU A 9 8.84 6.30 -20.02
CA GLU A 9 8.31 7.62 -19.72
C GLU A 9 6.97 7.77 -20.41
N PRO A 10 6.01 8.27 -19.73
CA PRO A 10 5.90 8.79 -18.36
C PRO A 10 5.41 7.73 -17.36
N LEU A 11 5.26 8.12 -16.07
CA LEU A 11 4.55 7.33 -15.04
C LEU A 11 3.33 6.64 -15.64
N LEU A 12 3.08 5.39 -15.25
CA LEU A 12 1.93 4.67 -15.79
C LEU A 12 0.62 5.23 -15.24
N ALA A 13 -0.25 5.65 -16.13
CA ALA A 13 -1.65 5.88 -15.86
C ALA A 13 -2.39 4.55 -16.09
N PHE A 14 -3.16 4.11 -15.10
CA PHE A 14 -3.93 2.89 -15.23
C PHE A 14 -5.31 3.19 -15.83
N GLY A 15 -5.71 2.36 -16.81
CA GLY A 15 -7.02 2.39 -17.43
C GLY A 15 -7.85 1.18 -17.06
N ASP A 16 -9.14 1.27 -17.31
CA ASP A 16 -10.11 0.18 -17.13
C ASP A 16 -10.46 -0.53 -18.44
N ASP A 17 -9.71 -0.28 -19.50
CA ASP A 17 -9.98 -0.84 -20.84
C ASP A 17 -9.82 -2.37 -20.90
N ALA A 18 -8.95 -2.93 -20.06
CA ALA A 18 -8.70 -4.37 -20.01
C ALA A 18 -9.91 -5.11 -19.40
N PRO A 19 -10.41 -6.18 -20.05
CA PRO A 19 -11.57 -6.93 -19.55
C PRO A 19 -11.41 -7.46 -18.13
N GLU A 20 -10.19 -7.91 -17.77
CA GLU A 20 -9.85 -8.40 -16.44
C GLU A 20 -9.90 -7.31 -15.36
N VAL A 21 -9.54 -6.08 -15.72
CA VAL A 21 -9.64 -4.92 -14.82
C VAL A 21 -11.11 -4.57 -14.61
N ARG A 22 -11.91 -4.50 -15.66
CA ARG A 22 -13.35 -4.24 -15.55
C ARG A 22 -14.07 -5.27 -14.69
N ALA A 23 -13.83 -6.55 -14.93
CA ALA A 23 -14.41 -7.62 -14.10
C ALA A 23 -14.00 -7.52 -12.63
N ALA A 24 -12.75 -7.13 -12.34
CA ALA A 24 -12.30 -6.89 -10.98
C ALA A 24 -12.97 -5.65 -10.35
N LEU A 25 -13.18 -4.57 -11.12
CA LEU A 25 -13.89 -3.38 -10.67
C LEU A 25 -15.37 -3.68 -10.39
N ASP A 26 -16.03 -4.47 -11.22
CA ASP A 26 -17.42 -4.90 -10.98
C ASP A 26 -17.52 -5.68 -9.65
N ARG A 27 -16.58 -6.60 -9.40
CA ARG A 27 -16.52 -7.36 -8.14
C ARG A 27 -16.29 -6.44 -6.95
N VAL A 28 -15.29 -5.56 -6.97
CA VAL A 28 -15.01 -4.67 -5.84
C VAL A 28 -16.18 -3.74 -5.57
N ASN A 29 -16.89 -3.26 -6.59
CA ASN A 29 -18.07 -2.43 -6.44
C ASN A 29 -19.21 -3.18 -5.77
N ALA A 30 -19.49 -4.43 -6.15
CA ALA A 30 -20.51 -5.27 -5.53
C ALA A 30 -20.22 -5.50 -4.04
N VAL A 31 -18.96 -5.82 -3.71
CA VAL A 31 -18.54 -6.02 -2.30
C VAL A 31 -18.56 -4.69 -1.52
N HIS A 32 -18.14 -3.58 -2.14
CA HIS A 32 -18.16 -2.26 -1.51
C HIS A 32 -19.59 -1.78 -1.22
N ALA A 33 -20.57 -2.08 -2.07
CA ALA A 33 -21.97 -1.76 -1.80
C ALA A 33 -22.46 -2.45 -0.49
N ARG A 34 -22.07 -3.70 -0.25
CA ARG A 34 -22.34 -4.41 1.01
C ARG A 34 -21.62 -3.76 2.19
N TYR A 35 -20.36 -3.38 2.03
CA TYR A 35 -19.57 -2.68 3.06
C TYR A 35 -20.22 -1.36 3.46
N ARG A 36 -20.69 -0.57 2.50
CA ARG A 36 -21.43 0.68 2.77
C ARG A 36 -22.71 0.43 3.55
N ALA A 37 -23.45 -0.65 3.25
CA ALA A 37 -24.63 -1.03 4.01
C ALA A 37 -24.30 -1.39 5.47
N LEU A 38 -23.15 -2.04 5.74
CA LEU A 38 -22.63 -2.28 7.07
C LEU A 38 -22.28 -0.95 7.77
N ALA A 39 -21.61 -0.04 7.08
CA ALA A 39 -21.23 1.26 7.63
C ALA A 39 -22.45 2.09 8.10
N VAL A 40 -23.57 2.04 7.37
CA VAL A 40 -24.84 2.69 7.76
C VAL A 40 -25.42 2.07 9.05
N ARG A 41 -25.15 0.79 9.34
CA ARG A 41 -25.61 0.08 10.55
C ARG A 41 -24.69 0.25 11.76
N GLY A 42 -23.68 1.10 11.70
CA GLY A 42 -22.72 1.36 12.78
C GLY A 42 -21.28 0.97 12.45
N GLY A 43 -21.05 0.44 11.27
CA GLY A 43 -19.72 0.03 10.79
C GLY A 43 -19.22 -1.29 11.39
N PRO A 44 -17.99 -1.69 11.03
CA PRO A 44 -17.38 -2.89 11.58
C PRO A 44 -17.08 -2.75 13.08
N LEU A 45 -17.08 -3.88 13.78
CA LEU A 45 -16.77 -3.93 15.21
C LEU A 45 -15.33 -3.46 15.48
N PRO A 46 -15.06 -2.76 16.59
CA PRO A 46 -13.72 -2.28 16.93
C PRO A 46 -12.64 -3.37 16.96
N ASN A 47 -12.98 -4.58 17.42
CA ASN A 47 -12.07 -5.72 17.42
C ASN A 47 -11.73 -6.21 16.00
N SER A 48 -12.67 -6.16 15.06
CA SER A 48 -12.42 -6.51 13.65
C SER A 48 -11.49 -5.49 13.00
N VAL A 49 -11.66 -4.21 13.31
CA VAL A 49 -10.76 -3.14 12.84
C VAL A 49 -9.35 -3.32 13.41
N GLU A 50 -9.22 -3.61 14.70
CA GLU A 50 -7.91 -3.83 15.33
C GLU A 50 -7.22 -5.09 14.78
N ALA A 51 -7.95 -6.19 14.57
CA ALA A 51 -7.43 -7.40 13.93
C ALA A 51 -6.90 -7.09 12.52
N MET A 52 -7.63 -6.31 11.73
CA MET A 52 -7.19 -5.87 10.40
C MET A 52 -5.89 -5.06 10.45
N ARG A 53 -5.69 -4.19 11.45
CA ARG A 53 -4.42 -3.45 11.62
C ARG A 53 -3.25 -4.38 11.91
N VAL A 54 -3.45 -5.37 12.76
CA VAL A 54 -2.42 -6.39 13.06
C VAL A 54 -2.04 -7.13 11.78
N GLU A 55 -3.02 -7.58 11.00
CA GLU A 55 -2.80 -8.27 9.73
C GLU A 55 -2.10 -7.38 8.70
N LEU A 56 -2.54 -6.13 8.52
CA LEU A 56 -1.87 -5.17 7.64
C LEU A 56 -0.40 -4.99 7.99
N THR A 57 -0.12 -4.82 9.28
CA THR A 57 1.24 -4.64 9.78
C THR A 57 2.07 -5.90 9.54
N TYR A 58 1.53 -7.06 9.86
CA TYR A 58 2.18 -8.34 9.64
C TYR A 58 2.52 -8.55 8.16
N HIS A 59 1.51 -8.56 7.29
CA HIS A 59 1.70 -8.85 5.87
C HIS A 59 2.62 -7.84 5.20
N SER A 60 2.47 -6.56 5.50
CA SER A 60 3.29 -5.51 4.89
C SER A 60 4.77 -5.65 5.24
N ASN A 61 5.13 -6.01 6.47
CA ASN A 61 6.51 -6.25 6.86
C ASN A 61 7.04 -7.62 6.39
N ALA A 62 6.20 -8.65 6.39
CA ALA A 62 6.56 -9.98 5.91
C ALA A 62 6.91 -9.97 4.41
N ILE A 63 6.22 -9.18 3.58
CA ILE A 63 6.56 -8.96 2.16
C ILE A 63 7.99 -8.44 2.00
N GLU A 64 8.45 -7.58 2.91
CA GLU A 64 9.82 -7.05 2.92
C GLU A 64 10.85 -7.98 3.55
N GLY A 65 10.41 -9.11 4.10
CA GLY A 65 11.28 -10.16 4.63
C GLY A 65 11.38 -10.22 6.16
N SER A 66 10.48 -9.56 6.89
CA SER A 66 10.36 -9.72 8.34
C SER A 66 10.06 -11.18 8.70
N THR A 67 10.68 -11.67 9.77
CA THR A 67 10.52 -13.02 10.30
C THR A 67 9.48 -13.11 11.43
N LEU A 68 8.84 -11.98 11.77
CA LEU A 68 7.76 -11.94 12.75
C LEU A 68 6.57 -12.77 12.25
N THR A 69 5.97 -13.53 13.15
CA THR A 69 4.67 -14.16 12.90
C THR A 69 3.54 -13.16 13.16
N LEU A 70 2.33 -13.49 12.73
CA LEU A 70 1.13 -12.69 13.04
C LEU A 70 0.97 -12.52 14.56
N ARG A 71 1.23 -13.58 15.34
CA ARG A 71 1.18 -13.54 16.82
C ARG A 71 2.27 -12.65 17.41
N ASP A 72 3.50 -12.70 16.89
CA ASP A 72 4.57 -11.81 17.33
C ASP A 72 4.20 -10.35 17.07
N THR A 73 3.66 -10.06 15.88
CA THR A 73 3.21 -8.73 15.50
C THR A 73 2.12 -8.24 16.46
N GLN A 74 1.11 -9.05 16.75
CA GLN A 74 0.05 -8.71 17.71
C GLN A 74 0.64 -8.36 19.09
N LEU A 75 1.54 -9.19 19.63
CA LEU A 75 2.17 -8.94 20.94
C LEU A 75 2.94 -7.62 20.95
N ILE A 76 3.68 -7.32 19.87
CA ILE A 76 4.44 -6.06 19.74
C ILE A 76 3.50 -4.85 19.75
N LEU A 77 2.37 -4.91 19.05
CA LEU A 77 1.40 -3.82 19.00
C LEU A 77 0.64 -3.67 20.33
N GLU A 78 0.46 -4.73 21.08
CA GLU A 78 -0.04 -4.72 22.47
C GLU A 78 1.00 -4.19 23.50
N GLY A 79 2.21 -3.80 23.05
CA GLY A 79 3.30 -3.35 23.92
C GLY A 79 4.01 -4.47 24.66
N ARG A 80 3.81 -5.73 24.27
CA ARG A 80 4.40 -6.93 24.86
C ARG A 80 5.62 -7.38 24.09
N THR A 81 6.51 -8.12 24.74
CA THR A 81 7.69 -8.72 24.11
C THR A 81 7.33 -10.09 23.55
N PRO A 82 7.53 -10.34 22.25
CA PRO A 82 7.34 -11.67 21.69
C PRO A 82 8.40 -12.66 22.21
N PRO A 83 8.07 -13.93 22.37
CA PRO A 83 9.02 -14.94 22.84
C PRO A 83 10.13 -15.19 21.80
N GLY A 84 11.29 -15.67 22.26
CA GLY A 84 12.36 -16.15 21.39
C GLY A 84 13.32 -15.11 20.83
N GLY A 85 13.31 -13.87 21.34
CA GLY A 85 14.32 -12.86 20.96
C GLY A 85 14.28 -12.47 19.48
N LYS A 86 13.35 -11.61 19.11
CA LYS A 86 13.23 -11.11 17.73
C LYS A 86 14.22 -10.00 17.43
N PRO A 87 14.68 -9.84 16.17
CA PRO A 87 15.52 -8.72 15.79
C PRO A 87 14.88 -7.38 16.17
N LEU A 88 15.61 -6.53 16.87
CA LEU A 88 15.09 -5.24 17.34
C LEU A 88 14.58 -4.37 16.18
N ARG A 89 15.25 -4.44 15.03
CA ARG A 89 14.83 -3.76 13.80
C ARG A 89 13.41 -4.16 13.39
N GLU A 90 13.08 -5.46 13.39
CA GLU A 90 11.75 -5.93 13.00
C GLU A 90 10.67 -5.48 14.00
N VAL A 91 11.01 -5.38 15.29
CA VAL A 91 10.12 -4.82 16.32
C VAL A 91 9.81 -3.36 16.03
N TYR A 92 10.83 -2.55 15.67
CA TYR A 92 10.60 -1.16 15.26
C TYR A 92 9.81 -1.07 13.96
N GLU A 93 10.11 -1.91 12.98
CA GLU A 93 9.36 -1.95 11.71
C GLU A 93 7.86 -2.20 11.94
N ALA A 94 7.51 -3.14 12.83
CA ALA A 94 6.11 -3.42 13.17
C ALA A 94 5.44 -2.22 13.89
N ARG A 95 6.09 -1.66 14.90
CA ARG A 95 5.57 -0.49 15.63
C ARG A 95 5.41 0.74 14.74
N ASN A 96 6.40 1.00 13.91
CA ASN A 96 6.39 2.15 13.02
C ASN A 96 5.32 2.01 11.93
N HIS A 97 5.12 0.79 11.42
CA HIS A 97 4.06 0.54 10.45
C HIS A 97 2.68 0.81 11.07
N ASP A 98 2.39 0.32 12.28
CA ASP A 98 1.13 0.60 12.97
C ASP A 98 0.96 2.10 13.27
N ARG A 99 2.02 2.80 13.71
CA ARG A 99 2.00 4.26 13.92
C ARG A 99 1.67 5.02 12.62
N ALA A 100 2.31 4.63 11.52
CA ALA A 100 2.04 5.22 10.21
C ALA A 100 0.62 4.91 9.73
N LEU A 101 0.11 3.69 10.00
CA LEU A 101 -1.24 3.29 9.68
C LEU A 101 -2.27 4.15 10.43
N ARG A 102 -2.11 4.31 11.75
CA ARG A 102 -2.98 5.20 12.56
C ARG A 102 -2.91 6.65 12.09
N MET A 103 -1.74 7.13 11.67
CA MET A 103 -1.58 8.47 11.12
C MET A 103 -2.36 8.67 9.82
N ILE A 104 -2.31 7.72 8.89
CA ILE A 104 -3.07 7.82 7.64
C ILE A 104 -4.58 7.67 7.84
N GLU A 105 -5.01 6.88 8.83
CA GLU A 105 -6.42 6.76 9.24
C GLU A 105 -6.94 8.09 9.80
N ASP A 106 -6.16 8.73 10.67
CA ASP A 106 -6.48 10.06 11.20
C ASP A 106 -6.60 11.10 10.07
N TRP A 107 -5.64 11.11 9.14
CA TRP A 107 -5.72 11.99 7.98
C TRP A 107 -6.93 11.72 7.09
N ALA A 108 -7.27 10.44 6.89
CA ALA A 108 -8.43 10.09 6.08
C ALA A 108 -9.74 10.56 6.72
N SER A 109 -9.82 10.54 8.05
CA SER A 109 -11.02 10.90 8.80
C SER A 109 -11.15 12.41 9.05
N ASN A 110 -10.04 13.11 9.29
CA ASN A 110 -10.06 14.49 9.84
C ASN A 110 -9.68 15.57 8.82
N ARG A 111 -9.04 15.22 7.69
CA ARG A 111 -8.75 16.22 6.65
C ARG A 111 -10.00 16.56 5.83
N PRO A 112 -10.15 17.82 5.36
CA PRO A 112 -11.27 18.21 4.51
C PRO A 112 -11.41 17.31 3.28
N ALA A 113 -12.64 17.09 2.86
CA ALA A 113 -12.91 16.32 1.63
C ALA A 113 -12.18 16.97 0.43
N GLY A 114 -11.62 16.16 -0.47
CA GLY A 114 -10.89 16.65 -1.64
C GLY A 114 -9.47 17.16 -1.36
N SER A 115 -8.98 17.16 -0.10
CA SER A 115 -7.57 17.50 0.18
C SER A 115 -6.64 16.50 -0.54
N PRO A 116 -5.79 16.95 -1.48
CA PRO A 116 -4.88 16.04 -2.18
C PRO A 116 -3.75 15.57 -1.26
N LEU A 117 -3.16 14.43 -1.58
CA LEU A 117 -1.87 14.03 -1.03
C LEU A 117 -0.78 14.97 -1.53
N THR A 118 0.14 15.33 -0.64
CA THR A 118 1.27 16.21 -0.93
C THR A 118 2.60 15.45 -0.83
N GLU A 119 3.66 16.04 -1.37
CA GLU A 119 5.02 15.54 -1.17
C GLU A 119 5.39 15.51 0.33
N GLN A 120 4.95 16.49 1.11
CA GLN A 120 5.18 16.53 2.55
C GLN A 120 4.50 15.35 3.26
N ASP A 121 3.31 14.94 2.82
CA ASP A 121 2.63 13.77 3.36
C ASP A 121 3.41 12.48 3.06
N LEU A 122 3.92 12.34 1.84
CA LEU A 122 4.77 11.23 1.45
C LEU A 122 6.02 11.16 2.36
N LEU A 123 6.70 12.28 2.56
CA LEU A 123 7.88 12.36 3.42
C LEU A 123 7.53 12.09 4.90
N ALA A 124 6.38 12.57 5.39
CA ALA A 124 5.93 12.35 6.75
C ALA A 124 5.61 10.87 7.03
N VAL A 125 4.91 10.18 6.12
CA VAL A 125 4.66 8.73 6.24
C VAL A 125 5.97 7.96 6.25
N HIS A 126 6.89 8.28 5.34
CA HIS A 126 8.18 7.62 5.29
C HIS A 126 9.04 7.89 6.55
N ALA A 127 8.98 9.11 7.11
CA ALA A 127 9.68 9.44 8.36
C ALA A 127 9.23 8.54 9.51
N VAL A 128 7.93 8.28 9.62
CA VAL A 128 7.39 7.35 10.63
C VAL A 128 7.80 5.91 10.35
N VAL A 129 7.78 5.46 9.09
CA VAL A 129 8.16 4.09 8.69
C VAL A 129 9.60 3.77 9.10
N LEU A 130 10.53 4.72 9.00
CA LEU A 130 11.94 4.54 9.35
C LEU A 130 12.35 5.13 10.71
N ALA A 131 11.40 5.60 11.51
CA ALA A 131 11.70 6.13 12.85
C ALA A 131 12.45 5.08 13.69
N ASP A 132 13.50 5.51 14.40
CA ASP A 132 14.34 4.65 15.25
C ASP A 132 15.06 3.48 14.51
N ILE A 133 14.96 3.42 13.16
CA ILE A 133 15.64 2.44 12.30
C ILE A 133 16.80 3.10 11.57
N ASP A 134 16.54 4.21 10.86
CA ASP A 134 17.54 4.99 10.13
C ASP A 134 17.14 6.47 10.12
N ALA A 135 17.61 7.21 11.12
CA ALA A 135 17.34 8.63 11.29
C ALA A 135 17.89 9.50 10.13
N ASN A 136 18.91 9.02 9.40
CA ASN A 136 19.50 9.78 8.30
C ASN A 136 18.62 9.72 7.03
N SER A 137 17.94 8.60 6.81
CA SER A 137 17.09 8.37 5.65
C SER A 137 15.62 8.67 5.92
N ALA A 138 15.17 8.68 7.18
CA ALA A 138 13.77 8.89 7.55
C ALA A 138 13.22 10.23 7.02
N GLY A 139 12.17 10.17 6.19
CA GLY A 139 11.53 11.34 5.61
C GLY A 139 12.39 12.11 4.59
N ARG A 140 13.37 11.45 3.97
CA ARG A 140 14.27 12.08 2.99
C ARG A 140 14.38 11.26 1.73
N PHE A 141 14.32 11.92 0.60
CA PHE A 141 14.62 11.29 -0.68
C PHE A 141 16.10 10.92 -0.76
N ARG A 142 16.38 9.77 -1.37
CA ARG A 142 17.75 9.35 -1.64
C ARG A 142 18.45 10.26 -2.64
N GLY A 143 19.73 10.50 -2.43
CA GLY A 143 20.59 11.17 -3.41
C GLY A 143 21.26 10.19 -4.38
N GLU A 144 21.42 8.94 -3.98
CA GLU A 144 22.21 7.93 -4.67
C GLU A 144 21.34 7.03 -5.56
N ARG A 145 21.98 6.36 -6.51
CA ARG A 145 21.34 5.29 -7.28
C ARG A 145 21.14 4.07 -6.41
N VAL A 146 19.99 3.43 -6.55
CA VAL A 146 19.67 2.17 -5.88
C VAL A 146 19.31 1.09 -6.89
N LEU A 147 19.50 -0.15 -6.51
CA LEU A 147 19.01 -1.32 -7.25
C LEU A 147 17.94 -1.99 -6.38
N ILE A 148 16.83 -2.38 -7.01
CA ILE A 148 15.78 -3.12 -6.32
C ILE A 148 16.13 -4.60 -6.36
N LYS A 149 16.24 -5.24 -5.20
CA LYS A 149 16.57 -6.66 -5.10
C LYS A 149 15.51 -7.53 -5.77
N GLY A 150 15.93 -8.45 -6.62
CA GLY A 150 15.03 -9.42 -7.24
C GLY A 150 14.40 -8.96 -8.55
N THR A 151 14.73 -7.79 -9.06
CA THR A 151 14.27 -7.29 -10.37
C THR A 151 15.43 -6.75 -11.21
N ARG A 152 15.23 -6.66 -12.52
CA ARG A 152 16.13 -5.95 -13.44
C ARG A 152 15.71 -4.49 -13.67
N PHE A 153 14.58 -4.08 -13.11
CA PHE A 153 14.09 -2.72 -13.21
C PHE A 153 15.03 -1.74 -12.49
N ILE A 154 15.39 -0.66 -13.15
CA ILE A 154 16.28 0.38 -12.61
C ILE A 154 15.45 1.63 -12.33
N PRO A 155 15.28 2.03 -11.05
CA PRO A 155 14.57 3.25 -10.70
C PRO A 155 15.24 4.52 -11.26
N PRO A 156 14.47 5.60 -11.49
CA PRO A 156 14.99 6.87 -11.93
C PRO A 156 16.03 7.47 -10.97
N GLY A 157 16.95 8.26 -11.49
CA GLY A 157 17.88 9.04 -10.66
C GLY A 157 17.16 10.15 -9.89
N SER A 158 17.73 10.54 -8.75
CA SER A 158 17.14 11.55 -7.83
C SER A 158 16.88 12.91 -8.48
N HIS A 159 17.66 13.30 -9.50
CA HIS A 159 17.45 14.53 -10.27
C HIS A 159 16.08 14.61 -10.96
N ARG A 160 15.37 13.49 -11.10
CA ARG A 160 14.04 13.42 -11.71
C ARG A 160 12.89 13.53 -10.69
N PHE A 161 13.16 13.43 -9.38
CA PHE A 161 12.11 13.38 -8.36
C PHE A 161 11.25 14.64 -8.34
N GLY A 162 11.85 15.83 -8.56
CA GLY A 162 11.12 17.09 -8.62
C GLY A 162 10.04 17.16 -9.71
N ALA A 163 10.15 16.34 -10.78
CA ALA A 163 9.11 16.19 -11.80
C ALA A 163 8.20 14.99 -11.54
N LEU A 164 8.77 13.84 -11.14
CA LEU A 164 8.04 12.57 -11.03
C LEU A 164 7.11 12.52 -9.83
N ILE A 165 7.51 13.05 -8.66
CA ILE A 165 6.68 13.02 -7.47
C ILE A 165 5.40 13.86 -7.63
N PRO A 166 5.47 15.15 -8.04
CA PRO A 166 4.24 15.91 -8.31
C PRO A 166 3.35 15.28 -9.38
N ALA A 167 3.94 14.73 -10.45
CA ALA A 167 3.19 14.07 -11.52
C ALA A 167 2.47 12.81 -11.02
N MET A 168 3.11 11.98 -10.19
CA MET A 168 2.48 10.83 -9.53
C MET A 168 1.30 11.25 -8.65
N LEU A 169 1.46 12.28 -7.85
CA LEU A 169 0.40 12.78 -6.96
C LEU A 169 -0.77 13.37 -7.77
N ALA A 170 -0.48 14.07 -8.87
CA ALA A 170 -1.51 14.58 -9.77
C ALA A 170 -2.31 13.45 -10.46
N LEU A 171 -1.65 12.35 -10.85
CA LEU A 171 -2.33 11.16 -11.38
C LEU A 171 -3.32 10.58 -10.38
N ALA A 172 -2.95 10.49 -9.11
CA ALA A 172 -3.83 9.97 -8.04
C ALA A 172 -5.01 10.91 -7.70
N ALA A 173 -4.97 12.15 -8.15
CA ALA A 173 -6.01 13.16 -7.89
C ALA A 173 -6.91 13.42 -9.10
N ARG A 174 -6.81 12.64 -10.18
CA ARG A 174 -7.61 12.83 -11.41
C ARG A 174 -9.09 12.53 -11.17
N ASP A 175 -9.96 13.35 -11.71
CA ASP A 175 -11.39 13.07 -11.74
C ASP A 175 -11.72 11.96 -12.75
N GLY A 176 -12.84 11.26 -12.51
CA GLY A 176 -13.40 10.27 -13.42
C GLY A 176 -12.69 8.91 -13.45
N VAL A 177 -11.65 8.71 -12.65
CA VAL A 177 -10.97 7.41 -12.50
C VAL A 177 -11.45 6.71 -11.23
N HIS A 178 -11.68 5.40 -11.32
CA HIS A 178 -12.14 4.62 -10.18
C HIS A 178 -11.14 4.68 -9.00
N PRO A 179 -11.59 4.98 -7.75
CA PRO A 179 -10.66 5.20 -6.63
C PRO A 179 -9.69 4.04 -6.35
N VAL A 180 -10.15 2.79 -6.47
CA VAL A 180 -9.28 1.62 -6.25
C VAL A 180 -8.23 1.48 -7.35
N LEU A 181 -8.56 1.92 -8.58
CA LEU A 181 -7.60 1.95 -9.67
C LEU A 181 -6.54 3.05 -9.45
N GLN A 182 -6.95 4.23 -8.96
CA GLN A 182 -6.02 5.30 -8.57
C GLN A 182 -5.11 4.86 -7.40
N ALA A 183 -5.65 4.11 -6.45
CA ALA A 183 -4.87 3.55 -5.34
C ALA A 183 -3.79 2.58 -5.85
N ALA A 184 -4.13 1.71 -6.81
CA ALA A 184 -3.18 0.81 -7.46
C ALA A 184 -2.11 1.59 -8.23
N GLU A 185 -2.51 2.63 -8.95
CA GLU A 185 -1.63 3.50 -9.72
C GLU A 185 -0.64 4.25 -8.82
N LEU A 186 -1.12 4.84 -7.72
CA LEU A 186 -0.30 5.52 -6.72
C LEU A 186 0.76 4.57 -6.13
N HIS A 187 0.32 3.37 -5.76
CA HIS A 187 1.21 2.33 -5.25
C HIS A 187 2.30 1.96 -6.24
N TYR A 188 1.91 1.62 -7.49
CA TYR A 188 2.86 1.22 -8.53
C TYR A 188 3.88 2.32 -8.80
N ASN A 189 3.41 3.54 -9.05
CA ASN A 189 4.28 4.66 -9.42
C ASN A 189 5.27 5.00 -8.30
N LEU A 190 4.86 4.93 -7.03
CA LEU A 190 5.79 5.14 -5.91
C LEU A 190 6.86 4.06 -5.85
N VAL A 191 6.49 2.79 -6.02
CA VAL A 191 7.46 1.68 -6.06
C VAL A 191 8.39 1.80 -7.26
N ALA A 192 7.90 2.23 -8.43
CA ALA A 192 8.70 2.41 -9.64
C ALA A 192 9.66 3.61 -9.53
N ILE A 193 9.22 4.74 -8.98
CA ILE A 193 10.10 5.89 -8.71
C ILE A 193 11.17 5.51 -7.68
N HIS A 194 10.78 4.73 -6.68
CA HIS A 194 11.66 4.25 -5.59
C HIS A 194 12.44 5.40 -4.94
N PRO A 195 11.75 6.43 -4.43
CA PRO A 195 12.40 7.68 -4.06
C PRO A 195 13.23 7.62 -2.78
N PHE A 196 13.14 6.53 -2.02
CA PHE A 196 13.82 6.35 -0.73
C PHE A 196 14.90 5.28 -0.79
N ALA A 197 15.83 5.33 0.16
CA ALA A 197 16.88 4.32 0.30
C ALA A 197 16.32 2.97 0.80
N ASP A 198 15.30 3.01 1.67
CA ASP A 198 14.56 1.85 2.21
C ASP A 198 13.10 2.28 2.45
N GLY A 199 12.19 1.34 2.76
CA GLY A 199 10.81 1.61 3.14
C GLY A 199 9.86 1.97 2.00
N ASN A 200 10.28 1.92 0.73
CA ASN A 200 9.44 2.29 -0.42
C ASN A 200 8.16 1.45 -0.51
N GLY A 201 8.26 0.12 -0.38
CA GLY A 201 7.11 -0.77 -0.46
C GLY A 201 6.10 -0.53 0.67
N ARG A 202 6.59 -0.39 1.91
CA ARG A 202 5.74 -0.10 3.09
C ARG A 202 5.04 1.24 2.93
N THR A 203 5.75 2.28 2.53
CA THR A 203 5.19 3.62 2.27
C THR A 203 4.15 3.58 1.15
N ALA A 204 4.42 2.86 0.05
CA ALA A 204 3.49 2.73 -1.07
C ALA A 204 2.18 2.04 -0.64
N ARG A 205 2.24 0.95 0.14
CA ARG A 205 1.06 0.27 0.65
C ARG A 205 0.27 1.13 1.65
N LEU A 206 0.94 1.93 2.47
CA LEU A 206 0.28 2.88 3.38
C LEU A 206 -0.45 3.99 2.61
N LEU A 207 0.19 4.62 1.62
CA LEU A 207 -0.44 5.68 0.83
C LEU A 207 -1.57 5.15 -0.07
N MET A 208 -1.43 3.94 -0.61
CA MET A 208 -2.52 3.22 -1.28
C MET A 208 -3.74 3.11 -0.35
N ASN A 209 -3.51 2.68 0.89
CA ASN A 209 -4.57 2.53 1.89
C ASN A 209 -5.14 3.88 2.34
N HIS A 210 -4.33 4.92 2.49
CA HIS A 210 -4.83 6.27 2.71
C HIS A 210 -5.80 6.70 1.60
N HIS A 211 -5.43 6.48 0.34
CA HIS A 211 -6.28 6.83 -0.80
C HIS A 211 -7.61 6.06 -0.77
N LEU A 212 -7.58 4.75 -0.46
CA LEU A 212 -8.78 3.94 -0.32
C LEU A 212 -9.71 4.47 0.78
N LEU A 213 -9.18 4.74 1.98
CA LEU A 213 -9.95 5.27 3.10
C LEU A 213 -10.62 6.60 2.78
N ARG A 214 -9.91 7.50 2.09
CA ARG A 214 -10.45 8.81 1.66
C ARG A 214 -11.65 8.69 0.73
N HIS A 215 -11.77 7.56 0.04
CA HIS A 215 -12.88 7.27 -0.88
C HIS A 215 -13.89 6.28 -0.32
N GLY A 216 -13.86 6.04 1.01
CA GLY A 216 -14.84 5.22 1.71
C GLY A 216 -14.63 3.71 1.56
N TYR A 217 -13.48 3.28 1.07
CA TYR A 217 -13.07 1.87 1.07
C TYR A 217 -12.32 1.55 2.36
N PRO A 218 -12.48 0.35 2.95
CA PRO A 218 -11.61 -0.09 4.03
C PRO A 218 -10.21 -0.41 3.50
N HIS A 219 -9.31 -0.77 4.42
CA HIS A 219 -7.96 -1.17 4.05
C HIS A 219 -7.93 -2.37 3.10
N ALA A 220 -7.01 -2.31 2.12
CA ALA A 220 -6.64 -3.45 1.28
C ALA A 220 -5.36 -4.10 1.80
N ILE A 221 -5.43 -5.39 2.13
CA ILE A 221 -4.30 -6.20 2.57
C ILE A 221 -3.71 -6.92 1.36
N ILE A 222 -2.41 -6.71 1.13
CA ILE A 222 -1.63 -7.54 0.23
C ILE A 222 -1.03 -8.67 1.07
N GLU A 223 -1.57 -9.87 0.93
CA GLU A 223 -1.20 -11.02 1.74
C GLU A 223 0.19 -11.57 1.35
N ILE A 224 1.00 -11.96 2.35
CA ILE A 224 2.34 -12.53 2.14
C ILE A 224 2.29 -13.80 1.29
N GLU A 225 1.25 -14.59 1.42
CA GLU A 225 1.02 -15.81 0.66
C GLU A 225 0.93 -15.55 -0.86
N ARG A 226 0.52 -14.33 -1.22
CA ARG A 226 0.43 -13.87 -2.62
C ARG A 226 1.63 -13.03 -3.05
N ARG A 227 2.71 -13.01 -2.27
CA ARG A 227 3.92 -12.21 -2.58
C ARG A 227 4.48 -12.50 -3.97
N ALA A 228 4.52 -13.75 -4.37
CA ALA A 228 5.04 -14.11 -5.70
C ALA A 228 4.18 -13.51 -6.83
N GLU A 229 2.85 -13.56 -6.71
CA GLU A 229 1.92 -12.96 -7.66
C GLU A 229 2.04 -11.43 -7.68
N TYR A 230 2.12 -10.82 -6.50
CA TYR A 230 2.33 -9.38 -6.34
C TYR A 230 3.60 -8.91 -7.06
N LEU A 231 4.75 -9.56 -6.83
CA LEU A 231 6.00 -9.19 -7.47
C LEU A 231 5.97 -9.44 -8.98
N ALA A 232 5.37 -10.55 -9.43
CA ALA A 232 5.22 -10.84 -10.86
C ALA A 232 4.33 -9.80 -11.56
N SER A 233 3.28 -9.30 -10.88
CA SER A 233 2.42 -8.25 -11.43
C SER A 233 3.13 -6.90 -11.54
N LEU A 234 3.99 -6.55 -10.56
CA LEU A 234 4.87 -5.38 -10.63
C LEU A 234 5.85 -5.47 -11.79
N GLU A 235 6.48 -6.64 -12.01
CA GLU A 235 7.38 -6.83 -13.14
C GLU A 235 6.69 -6.66 -14.50
N ARG A 236 5.44 -7.12 -14.62
CA ARG A 236 4.64 -6.88 -15.83
C ARG A 236 4.33 -5.40 -16.02
N ALA A 237 4.01 -4.69 -14.95
CA ALA A 237 3.80 -3.24 -15.01
C ALA A 237 5.09 -2.50 -15.38
N ASN A 238 6.25 -2.91 -14.87
CA ASN A 238 7.57 -2.41 -15.28
C ASN A 238 7.85 -2.61 -16.78
N ALA A 239 7.26 -3.63 -17.39
CA ALA A 239 7.32 -3.88 -18.82
C ALA A 239 6.21 -3.16 -19.63
N GLY A 240 5.42 -2.27 -18.99
CA GLY A 240 4.34 -1.50 -19.61
C GLY A 240 2.95 -2.16 -19.54
N ALA A 241 2.82 -3.37 -18.99
CA ALA A 241 1.53 -4.06 -18.84
C ALA A 241 0.95 -3.81 -17.44
N ALA A 242 0.23 -2.69 -17.27
CA ALA A 242 -0.32 -2.26 -15.98
C ALA A 242 -1.52 -3.11 -15.48
N ALA A 243 -2.32 -3.66 -16.40
CA ALA A 243 -3.57 -4.35 -16.08
C ALA A 243 -3.45 -5.49 -15.05
N PRO A 244 -2.41 -6.37 -15.09
CA PRO A 244 -2.26 -7.42 -14.08
C PRO A 244 -2.03 -6.89 -12.66
N PHE A 245 -1.29 -5.77 -12.53
CA PHE A 245 -1.08 -5.16 -11.22
C PHE A 245 -2.34 -4.43 -10.73
N ALA A 246 -3.04 -3.71 -11.61
CA ALA A 246 -4.31 -3.10 -11.30
C ALA A 246 -5.32 -4.14 -10.81
N GLN A 247 -5.50 -5.22 -11.56
CA GLN A 247 -6.38 -6.35 -11.19
C GLN A 247 -5.98 -6.93 -9.82
N PHE A 248 -4.69 -7.15 -9.58
CA PHE A 248 -4.19 -7.70 -8.32
C PHE A 248 -4.60 -6.84 -7.12
N VAL A 249 -4.40 -5.52 -7.19
CA VAL A 249 -4.76 -4.60 -6.10
C VAL A 249 -6.27 -4.51 -5.91
N ILE A 250 -7.05 -4.40 -7.01
CA ILE A 250 -8.50 -4.35 -6.95
C ILE A 250 -9.09 -5.60 -6.27
N LEU A 251 -8.58 -6.78 -6.65
CA LEU A 251 -9.01 -8.04 -6.04
C LEU A 251 -8.53 -8.19 -4.59
N SER A 252 -7.40 -7.59 -4.22
CA SER A 252 -6.95 -7.55 -2.83
C SER A 252 -7.87 -6.68 -1.97
N ALA A 253 -8.33 -5.55 -2.48
CA ALA A 253 -9.32 -4.71 -1.81
C ALA A 253 -10.67 -5.44 -1.63
N ALA A 254 -11.15 -6.13 -2.67
CA ALA A 254 -12.38 -6.92 -2.58
C ALA A 254 -12.29 -8.01 -1.50
N ARG A 255 -11.19 -8.79 -1.49
CA ARG A 255 -10.96 -9.84 -0.49
C ARG A 255 -10.90 -9.30 0.95
N SER A 256 -10.23 -8.18 1.14
CA SER A 256 -10.14 -7.58 2.48
C SER A 256 -11.51 -7.22 3.04
N MET A 257 -12.41 -6.72 2.19
CA MET A 257 -13.80 -6.47 2.57
C MET A 257 -14.58 -7.75 2.82
N GLU A 258 -14.42 -8.78 1.99
CA GLU A 258 -15.06 -10.10 2.17
C GLU A 258 -14.68 -10.72 3.51
N ARG A 259 -13.39 -10.72 3.86
CA ARG A 259 -12.88 -11.20 5.17
C ARG A 259 -13.43 -10.40 6.34
N LEU A 260 -13.61 -9.09 6.19
CA LEU A 260 -14.24 -8.27 7.21
C LEU A 260 -15.68 -8.73 7.48
N PHE A 261 -16.47 -9.05 6.43
CA PHE A 261 -17.82 -9.60 6.61
C PHE A 261 -17.82 -10.94 7.32
N GLU A 262 -16.88 -11.83 6.99
CA GLU A 262 -16.74 -13.12 7.66
C GLU A 262 -16.47 -12.94 9.15
N ALA A 263 -15.59 -12.01 9.52
CA ALA A 263 -15.26 -11.67 10.90
C ALA A 263 -16.44 -11.06 11.69
N GLU A 264 -17.35 -10.35 10.98
CA GLU A 264 -18.56 -9.78 11.58
C GLU A 264 -19.71 -10.80 11.75
N GLY A 265 -19.47 -12.10 11.47
CA GLY A 265 -20.50 -13.15 11.57
C GLY A 265 -21.51 -13.12 10.42
N GLY A 266 -21.21 -12.40 9.35
CA GLY A 266 -21.99 -12.41 8.11
C GLY A 266 -21.70 -13.66 7.31
N ALA A 267 -22.56 -14.67 7.40
CA ALA A 267 -22.60 -15.70 6.38
C ALA A 267 -22.82 -15.04 5.02
N ALA A 268 -22.10 -15.52 4.02
CA ALA A 268 -22.37 -15.18 2.63
C ALA A 268 -23.84 -15.53 2.31
N GLU A 269 -24.70 -14.54 2.20
CA GLU A 269 -25.99 -14.64 1.51
C GLU A 269 -25.83 -14.13 0.08
#